data_ac5b06f7d2929b3a35c9e670dcb2e906
#
_entry.id   ac5b06f7d2929b3a35c9e670dcb2e906
#
_cell.length_a   1.000
_cell.length_b   1.000
_cell.length_c   1.000
_cell.angle_alpha   90.00
_cell.angle_beta   90.00
_cell.angle_gamma   90.00
#
_symmetry.space_group_name_H-M   'P 1'
#
loop_
_entity.id
_entity.type
_entity.pdbx_description
1 polymer ?
#
loop_
_entity_poly.entity_id
_entity_poly.type
_entity_poly.pdbx_seq_one_letter_code
_entity_poly.pdbx_strand_id
1 'polypeptide(L)'
;MTSPRNLLKAWDLKPKKRMGQNFLTDPSTARTIITRANLTSDDVVLEIGAGLGALTIPLAKVVKKVYAVEKDSQLIELLRTELLANQISNCEITEQNILEMDLDTFAATQKKLTVVGNLPYGISSQILIKLIQSRSTIDRAILMFQKELAQRIAAQPGGRQYGRITAMLRYCADIRFLADIRASVFYPPPQVDSAVIAITFKPTSIYGPHNETMLFRVIKAAFGNRRKTLKNALAAAELHIDSQIALQALSAAGIDPTRRAETLHPSEFVALEVSLREAMEGKEGL
;
A
#
# COMPACT_ATOMS: atom_id res chain seq x y z
N MET A 1 -19.24 -3.91 -20.66
CA MET A 1 -19.14 -2.87 -19.62
C MET A 1 -19.44 -1.52 -20.26
N THR A 2 -20.37 -0.78 -19.71
CA THR A 2 -20.76 0.55 -20.18
C THR A 2 -19.67 1.57 -19.86
N SER A 3 -19.46 2.59 -20.71
CA SER A 3 -18.41 3.58 -20.42
C SER A 3 -18.73 4.39 -19.15
N PRO A 4 -17.76 4.68 -18.27
CA PRO A 4 -17.95 5.48 -17.06
C PRO A 4 -18.67 6.81 -17.30
N ARG A 5 -18.33 7.49 -18.39
CA ARG A 5 -18.97 8.76 -18.75
C ARG A 5 -20.47 8.60 -19.03
N ASN A 6 -20.85 7.55 -19.76
CA ASN A 6 -22.25 7.29 -20.09
C ASN A 6 -23.05 6.84 -18.87
N LEU A 7 -22.46 5.98 -18.04
CA LEU A 7 -23.07 5.54 -16.79
C LEU A 7 -23.38 6.72 -15.85
N LEU A 8 -22.39 7.55 -15.59
CA LEU A 8 -22.55 8.71 -14.72
C LEU A 8 -23.59 9.68 -15.28
N LYS A 9 -23.59 9.91 -16.62
CA LYS A 9 -24.59 10.76 -17.27
C LYS A 9 -26.01 10.20 -17.15
N ALA A 10 -26.17 8.89 -17.33
CA ALA A 10 -27.48 8.23 -17.25
C ALA A 10 -28.10 8.30 -15.83
N TRP A 11 -27.26 8.39 -14.80
CA TRP A 11 -27.68 8.48 -13.40
C TRP A 11 -27.60 9.90 -12.84
N ASP A 12 -27.37 10.91 -13.67
CA ASP A 12 -27.17 12.32 -13.27
C ASP A 12 -26.09 12.51 -12.18
N LEU A 13 -25.02 11.71 -12.24
CA LEU A 13 -23.91 11.73 -11.29
C LEU A 13 -22.68 12.42 -11.89
N LYS A 14 -21.88 13.02 -11.02
CA LYS A 14 -20.58 13.64 -11.38
C LYS A 14 -19.46 13.07 -10.51
N PRO A 15 -18.26 12.89 -11.09
CA PRO A 15 -17.09 12.47 -10.31
C PRO A 15 -16.79 13.42 -9.15
N LYS A 16 -16.61 12.90 -7.94
CA LYS A 16 -16.35 13.68 -6.73
C LYS A 16 -14.84 13.90 -6.58
N LYS A 17 -14.34 15.07 -6.95
CA LYS A 17 -12.91 15.44 -6.85
C LYS A 17 -12.33 15.22 -5.44
N ARG A 18 -13.11 15.54 -4.38
CA ARG A 18 -12.70 15.33 -2.97
C ARG A 18 -12.45 13.86 -2.60
N MET A 19 -13.04 12.94 -3.36
CA MET A 19 -12.84 11.49 -3.20
C MET A 19 -11.76 10.93 -4.16
N GLY A 20 -11.14 11.78 -4.99
CA GLY A 20 -10.13 11.35 -5.94
C GLY A 20 -10.64 10.40 -7.02
N GLN A 21 -11.93 10.50 -7.39
CA GLN A 21 -12.56 9.61 -8.35
C GLN A 21 -12.02 9.82 -9.76
N ASN A 22 -11.29 8.83 -10.28
CA ASN A 22 -10.82 8.71 -11.65
C ASN A 22 -11.13 7.29 -12.13
N PHE A 23 -12.15 7.15 -12.95
CA PHE A 23 -12.67 5.84 -13.38
C PHE A 23 -11.93 5.35 -14.61
N LEU A 24 -11.45 4.13 -14.59
CA LEU A 24 -10.82 3.48 -15.74
C LEU A 24 -11.85 3.27 -16.85
N THR A 25 -11.54 3.77 -18.05
CA THR A 25 -12.47 3.75 -19.18
C THR A 25 -12.15 2.66 -20.21
N ASP A 26 -10.92 2.16 -20.20
CA ASP A 26 -10.43 1.19 -21.17
C ASP A 26 -10.45 -0.24 -20.62
N PRO A 27 -11.35 -1.12 -21.15
CA PRO A 27 -11.42 -2.51 -20.71
C PRO A 27 -10.14 -3.32 -21.02
N SER A 28 -9.33 -2.92 -22.00
CA SER A 28 -8.08 -3.61 -22.33
C SER A 28 -7.03 -3.40 -21.25
N THR A 29 -7.00 -2.21 -20.65
CA THR A 29 -6.16 -1.88 -19.50
C THR A 29 -6.52 -2.74 -18.28
N ALA A 30 -7.82 -2.89 -17.96
CA ALA A 30 -8.27 -3.76 -16.87
C ALA A 30 -7.84 -5.22 -17.09
N ARG A 31 -8.04 -5.76 -18.29
CA ARG A 31 -7.56 -7.11 -18.65
C ARG A 31 -6.05 -7.25 -18.49
N THR A 32 -5.29 -6.28 -18.97
CA THR A 32 -3.82 -6.29 -18.86
C THR A 32 -3.37 -6.34 -17.39
N ILE A 33 -4.01 -5.56 -16.51
CA ILE A 33 -3.71 -5.56 -15.07
C ILE A 33 -3.95 -6.96 -14.49
N ILE A 34 -5.11 -7.56 -14.76
CA ILE A 34 -5.50 -8.87 -14.22
C ILE A 34 -4.58 -9.98 -14.73
N THR A 35 -4.26 -9.99 -16.03
CA THR A 35 -3.34 -10.96 -16.62
C THR A 35 -1.95 -10.87 -15.98
N ARG A 36 -1.42 -9.64 -15.83
CA ARG A 36 -0.08 -9.44 -15.23
C ARG A 36 -0.04 -9.68 -13.72
N ALA A 37 -1.19 -9.61 -13.06
CA ALA A 37 -1.35 -9.96 -11.66
C ALA A 37 -1.28 -11.47 -11.40
N ASN A 38 -1.38 -12.31 -12.44
CA ASN A 38 -1.39 -13.77 -12.35
C ASN A 38 -2.44 -14.27 -11.33
N LEU A 39 -3.66 -13.73 -11.44
CA LEU A 39 -4.80 -14.18 -10.63
C LEU A 39 -5.37 -15.48 -11.19
N THR A 40 -5.86 -16.34 -10.29
CA THR A 40 -6.39 -17.67 -10.61
C THR A 40 -7.83 -17.83 -10.10
N SER A 41 -8.48 -18.91 -10.52
CA SER A 41 -9.84 -19.25 -10.05
C SER A 41 -9.92 -19.61 -8.56
N ASP A 42 -8.81 -19.80 -7.88
CA ASP A 42 -8.77 -20.06 -6.44
C ASP A 42 -8.60 -18.81 -5.59
N ASP A 43 -8.22 -17.68 -6.23
CA ASP A 43 -8.00 -16.43 -5.52
C ASP A 43 -9.32 -15.84 -4.96
N VAL A 44 -9.23 -15.32 -3.74
CA VAL A 44 -10.25 -14.46 -3.13
C VAL A 44 -9.69 -13.04 -3.12
N VAL A 45 -10.41 -12.12 -3.71
CA VAL A 45 -9.96 -10.74 -3.91
C VAL A 45 -10.77 -9.76 -3.07
N LEU A 46 -10.07 -8.88 -2.35
CA LEU A 46 -10.62 -7.66 -1.79
C LEU A 46 -10.28 -6.50 -2.73
N GLU A 47 -11.27 -5.92 -3.37
CA GLU A 47 -11.09 -4.72 -4.19
C GLU A 47 -11.34 -3.46 -3.37
N ILE A 48 -10.37 -2.55 -3.36
CA ILE A 48 -10.46 -1.25 -2.68
C ILE A 48 -10.87 -0.18 -3.68
N GLY A 49 -12.02 0.45 -3.46
CA GLY A 49 -12.53 1.50 -4.32
C GLY A 49 -13.09 0.95 -5.63
N ALA A 50 -14.07 0.07 -5.54
CA ALA A 50 -14.65 -0.63 -6.70
C ALA A 50 -15.26 0.32 -7.75
N GLY A 51 -15.74 1.49 -7.33
CA GLY A 51 -16.28 2.52 -8.18
C GLY A 51 -17.40 2.01 -9.09
N LEU A 52 -17.18 2.11 -10.40
CA LEU A 52 -18.16 1.68 -11.43
C LEU A 52 -17.90 0.23 -11.92
N GLY A 53 -17.07 -0.55 -11.24
CA GLY A 53 -16.83 -1.95 -11.57
C GLY A 53 -15.79 -2.20 -12.68
N ALA A 54 -14.97 -1.20 -12.99
CA ALA A 54 -13.98 -1.32 -14.07
C ALA A 54 -12.96 -2.44 -13.87
N LEU A 55 -12.58 -2.70 -12.62
CA LEU A 55 -11.78 -3.87 -12.25
C LEU A 55 -12.65 -4.99 -11.69
N THR A 56 -13.71 -4.69 -10.92
CA THR A 56 -14.60 -5.66 -10.28
C THR A 56 -15.14 -6.69 -11.27
N ILE A 57 -15.72 -6.23 -12.39
CA ILE A 57 -16.36 -7.13 -13.36
C ILE A 57 -15.35 -8.08 -14.01
N PRO A 58 -14.22 -7.62 -14.57
CA PRO A 58 -13.23 -8.55 -15.12
C PRO A 58 -12.51 -9.39 -14.04
N LEU A 59 -12.34 -8.90 -12.80
CA LEU A 59 -11.85 -9.71 -11.68
C LEU A 59 -12.78 -10.88 -11.39
N ALA A 60 -14.08 -10.61 -11.23
CA ALA A 60 -15.07 -11.63 -10.90
C ALA A 60 -15.18 -12.76 -11.95
N LYS A 61 -14.77 -12.50 -13.21
CA LYS A 61 -14.71 -13.52 -14.26
C LYS A 61 -13.51 -14.46 -14.18
N VAL A 62 -12.52 -14.13 -13.36
CA VAL A 62 -11.25 -14.88 -13.26
C VAL A 62 -11.10 -15.54 -11.90
N VAL A 63 -11.52 -14.87 -10.82
CA VAL A 63 -11.26 -15.30 -9.45
C VAL A 63 -12.46 -16.01 -8.81
N LYS A 64 -12.22 -16.71 -7.72
CA LYS A 64 -13.26 -17.43 -6.96
C LYS A 64 -14.32 -16.47 -6.41
N LYS A 65 -13.90 -15.39 -5.80
CA LYS A 65 -14.80 -14.40 -5.19
C LYS A 65 -14.14 -13.02 -5.14
N VAL A 66 -14.95 -11.98 -5.32
CA VAL A 66 -14.58 -10.58 -5.15
C VAL A 66 -15.39 -9.99 -4.00
N TYR A 67 -14.71 -9.36 -3.05
CA TYR A 67 -15.29 -8.46 -2.06
C TYR A 67 -14.98 -7.03 -2.47
N ALA A 68 -15.98 -6.32 -2.95
CA ALA A 68 -15.85 -4.98 -3.50
C ALA A 68 -16.17 -3.93 -2.43
N VAL A 69 -15.15 -3.23 -1.91
CA VAL A 69 -15.32 -2.17 -0.93
C VAL A 69 -15.41 -0.83 -1.63
N GLU A 70 -16.52 -0.13 -1.43
CA GLU A 70 -16.76 1.22 -1.95
C GLU A 70 -17.35 2.10 -0.84
N LYS A 71 -16.93 3.36 -0.78
CA LYS A 71 -17.40 4.33 0.22
C LYS A 71 -18.58 5.18 -0.27
N ASP A 72 -18.70 5.34 -1.60
CA ASP A 72 -19.72 6.19 -2.21
C ASP A 72 -20.98 5.37 -2.50
N SER A 73 -22.02 5.54 -1.67
CA SER A 73 -23.29 4.83 -1.81
C SER A 73 -23.94 4.99 -3.19
N GLN A 74 -23.78 6.15 -3.85
CA GLN A 74 -24.32 6.40 -5.18
C GLN A 74 -23.64 5.51 -6.25
N LEU A 75 -22.34 5.22 -6.09
CA LEU A 75 -21.62 4.32 -7.00
C LEU A 75 -21.96 2.85 -6.73
N ILE A 76 -22.31 2.50 -5.52
CA ILE A 76 -22.71 1.14 -5.14
C ILE A 76 -23.95 0.70 -5.91
N GLU A 77 -24.96 1.53 -6.01
CA GLU A 77 -26.18 1.20 -6.76
C GLU A 77 -25.90 1.02 -8.27
N LEU A 78 -25.04 1.86 -8.82
CA LEU A 78 -24.54 1.71 -10.18
C LEU A 78 -23.76 0.40 -10.35
N LEU A 79 -22.87 0.09 -9.44
CA LEU A 79 -22.08 -1.15 -9.46
C LEU A 79 -22.99 -2.38 -9.39
N ARG A 80 -24.02 -2.38 -8.52
CA ARG A 80 -25.02 -3.45 -8.47
C ARG A 80 -25.68 -3.70 -9.81
N THR A 81 -26.12 -2.62 -10.47
CA THR A 81 -26.74 -2.69 -11.79
C THR A 81 -25.79 -3.27 -12.84
N GLU A 82 -24.53 -2.81 -12.87
CA GLU A 82 -23.52 -3.32 -13.80
C GLU A 82 -23.16 -4.79 -13.52
N LEU A 83 -23.08 -5.23 -12.27
CA LEU A 83 -22.86 -6.63 -11.93
C LEU A 83 -23.99 -7.54 -12.43
N LEU A 84 -25.23 -7.12 -12.24
CA LEU A 84 -26.42 -7.83 -12.76
C LEU A 84 -26.40 -7.90 -14.29
N ALA A 85 -26.16 -6.79 -14.96
CA ALA A 85 -26.09 -6.72 -16.43
C ALA A 85 -24.97 -7.58 -17.02
N ASN A 86 -23.90 -7.81 -16.27
CA ASN A 86 -22.78 -8.69 -16.67
C ASN A 86 -22.88 -10.11 -16.11
N GLN A 87 -24.01 -10.49 -15.46
CA GLN A 87 -24.27 -11.82 -14.88
C GLN A 87 -23.21 -12.25 -13.86
N ILE A 88 -22.69 -11.31 -13.06
CA ILE A 88 -21.73 -11.56 -11.99
C ILE A 88 -22.47 -11.96 -10.71
N SER A 89 -22.22 -13.15 -10.21
CA SER A 89 -22.83 -13.69 -8.98
C SER A 89 -21.85 -13.90 -7.82
N ASN A 90 -20.54 -13.87 -8.10
CA ASN A 90 -19.47 -14.12 -7.13
C ASN A 90 -18.83 -12.83 -6.59
N CYS A 91 -19.55 -11.70 -6.65
CA CYS A 91 -19.12 -10.41 -6.10
C CYS A 91 -20.05 -9.99 -4.94
N GLU A 92 -19.44 -9.62 -3.82
CA GLU A 92 -20.12 -9.06 -2.66
C GLU A 92 -19.68 -7.61 -2.46
N ILE A 93 -20.64 -6.69 -2.35
CA ILE A 93 -20.36 -5.27 -2.21
C ILE A 93 -20.53 -4.86 -0.76
N THR A 94 -19.54 -4.16 -0.21
CA THR A 94 -19.55 -3.59 1.15
C THR A 94 -19.44 -2.08 1.05
N GLU A 95 -20.44 -1.37 1.57
CA GLU A 95 -20.38 0.09 1.74
C GLU A 95 -19.55 0.41 2.97
N GLN A 96 -18.28 0.74 2.76
CA GLN A 96 -17.36 1.03 3.87
C GLN A 96 -16.17 1.87 3.45
N ASN A 97 -15.64 2.65 4.39
CA ASN A 97 -14.34 3.28 4.25
C ASN A 97 -13.25 2.25 4.55
N ILE A 98 -12.40 1.96 3.58
CA ILE A 98 -11.31 1.00 3.75
C ILE A 98 -10.39 1.32 4.92
N LEU A 99 -10.22 2.60 5.26
CA LEU A 99 -9.36 3.00 6.40
C LEU A 99 -9.96 2.62 7.76
N GLU A 100 -11.28 2.44 7.83
CA GLU A 100 -12.03 2.07 9.04
C GLU A 100 -12.31 0.56 9.11
N MET A 101 -12.17 -0.18 8.00
CA MET A 101 -12.41 -1.61 7.93
C MET A 101 -11.35 -2.38 8.74
N ASP A 102 -11.78 -3.31 9.57
CA ASP A 102 -10.88 -4.27 10.22
C ASP A 102 -10.51 -5.38 9.22
N LEU A 103 -9.32 -5.27 8.62
CA LEU A 103 -8.84 -6.23 7.62
C LEU A 103 -8.48 -7.58 8.24
N ASP A 104 -8.03 -7.61 9.48
CA ASP A 104 -7.60 -8.85 10.13
C ASP A 104 -8.82 -9.72 10.47
N THR A 105 -9.86 -9.14 11.03
CA THR A 105 -11.13 -9.83 11.27
C THR A 105 -11.78 -10.26 9.96
N PHE A 106 -11.78 -9.41 8.93
CA PHE A 106 -12.34 -9.75 7.63
C PHE A 106 -11.58 -10.92 6.98
N ALA A 107 -10.25 -10.86 6.97
CA ALA A 107 -9.42 -11.86 6.32
C ALA A 107 -9.30 -13.18 7.10
N ALA A 108 -9.57 -13.18 8.42
CA ALA A 108 -9.56 -14.40 9.24
C ALA A 108 -10.56 -15.46 8.75
N THR A 109 -11.61 -15.05 8.05
CA THR A 109 -12.62 -15.93 7.44
C THR A 109 -12.17 -16.49 6.07
N GLN A 110 -11.06 -16.00 5.52
CA GLN A 110 -10.54 -16.35 4.20
C GLN A 110 -9.14 -16.97 4.33
N LYS A 111 -8.84 -17.93 3.42
CA LYS A 111 -7.46 -18.37 3.26
C LYS A 111 -6.73 -17.27 2.55
N LYS A 112 -5.79 -16.60 2.92
CA LYS A 112 -4.98 -15.57 2.25
C LYS A 112 -5.74 -14.72 1.22
N LEU A 113 -5.76 -13.44 1.44
CA LEU A 113 -6.48 -12.46 0.65
C LEU A 113 -5.54 -11.79 -0.36
N THR A 114 -5.98 -11.68 -1.61
CA THR A 114 -5.34 -10.80 -2.58
C THR A 114 -6.06 -9.46 -2.59
N VAL A 115 -5.34 -8.37 -2.34
CA VAL A 115 -5.90 -7.01 -2.39
C VAL A 115 -5.68 -6.42 -3.78
N VAL A 116 -6.72 -5.85 -4.39
CA VAL A 116 -6.62 -5.16 -5.69
C VAL A 116 -7.24 -3.78 -5.56
N GLY A 117 -6.72 -2.77 -6.27
CA GLY A 117 -7.39 -1.47 -6.25
C GLY A 117 -6.75 -0.41 -7.15
N ASN A 118 -7.64 0.45 -7.69
CA ASN A 118 -7.27 1.73 -8.24
C ASN A 118 -7.42 2.78 -7.13
N LEU A 119 -6.35 3.01 -6.37
CA LEU A 119 -6.45 3.75 -5.11
C LEU A 119 -6.66 5.25 -5.30
N PRO A 120 -7.55 5.88 -4.50
CA PRO A 120 -7.61 7.33 -4.42
C PRO A 120 -6.27 7.90 -3.97
N TYR A 121 -5.71 8.83 -4.75
CA TYR A 121 -4.33 9.29 -4.54
C TYR A 121 -4.09 9.93 -3.16
N GLY A 122 -5.09 10.62 -2.61
CA GLY A 122 -4.97 11.31 -1.32
C GLY A 122 -4.80 10.39 -0.10
N ILE A 123 -5.20 9.13 -0.20
CA ILE A 123 -5.16 8.17 0.92
C ILE A 123 -4.27 6.94 0.65
N SER A 124 -3.61 6.89 -0.50
CA SER A 124 -2.79 5.74 -0.92
C SER A 124 -1.73 5.34 0.11
N SER A 125 -1.07 6.32 0.74
CA SER A 125 -0.06 6.05 1.78
C SER A 125 -0.66 5.46 3.05
N GLN A 126 -1.86 5.88 3.44
CA GLN A 126 -2.57 5.36 4.61
C GLN A 126 -3.02 3.92 4.36
N ILE A 127 -3.55 3.64 3.16
CA ILE A 127 -3.90 2.28 2.74
C ILE A 127 -2.68 1.36 2.78
N LEU A 128 -1.52 1.79 2.25
CA LEU A 128 -0.28 1.00 2.29
C LEU A 128 0.15 0.66 3.72
N ILE A 129 0.10 1.63 4.65
CA ILE A 129 0.42 1.38 6.07
C ILE A 129 -0.54 0.35 6.65
N LYS A 130 -1.84 0.47 6.38
CA LYS A 130 -2.85 -0.48 6.81
C LYS A 130 -2.58 -1.90 6.28
N LEU A 131 -2.24 -2.04 4.99
CA LEU A 131 -1.89 -3.34 4.40
C LEU A 131 -0.61 -3.94 5.00
N ILE A 132 0.40 -3.11 5.33
CA ILE A 132 1.60 -3.56 6.04
C ILE A 132 1.24 -4.10 7.42
N GLN A 133 0.35 -3.45 8.16
CA GLN A 133 -0.08 -3.87 9.48
C GLN A 133 -0.87 -5.19 9.45
N SER A 134 -1.73 -5.38 8.45
CA SER A 134 -2.56 -6.59 8.28
C SER A 134 -1.94 -7.64 7.34
N ARG A 135 -0.64 -7.58 7.07
CA ARG A 135 0.03 -8.47 6.09
C ARG A 135 0.04 -9.95 6.44
N SER A 136 -0.19 -10.30 7.71
CA SER A 136 -0.31 -11.71 8.14
C SER A 136 -1.47 -12.42 7.47
N THR A 137 -2.52 -11.69 7.10
CA THR A 137 -3.76 -12.17 6.50
C THR A 137 -3.84 -11.88 4.99
N ILE A 138 -2.91 -11.09 4.46
CA ILE A 138 -2.84 -10.68 3.06
C ILE A 138 -1.65 -11.36 2.40
N ASP A 139 -1.88 -12.08 1.29
CA ASP A 139 -0.80 -12.71 0.52
C ASP A 139 -0.07 -11.69 -0.36
N ARG A 140 -0.86 -10.92 -1.12
CA ARG A 140 -0.33 -9.94 -2.06
C ARG A 140 -1.31 -8.80 -2.30
N ALA A 141 -0.79 -7.66 -2.79
CA ALA A 141 -1.58 -6.52 -3.19
C ALA A 141 -1.19 -6.06 -4.60
N ILE A 142 -2.18 -5.82 -5.46
CA ILE A 142 -2.03 -5.32 -6.83
C ILE A 142 -2.68 -3.95 -6.88
N LEU A 143 -1.87 -2.92 -6.80
CA LEU A 143 -2.36 -1.57 -6.54
C LEU A 143 -1.89 -0.59 -7.62
N MET A 144 -2.80 0.29 -8.02
CA MET A 144 -2.52 1.38 -8.93
C MET A 144 -2.35 2.68 -8.16
N PHE A 145 -1.28 3.39 -8.49
CA PHE A 145 -0.88 4.66 -7.89
C PHE A 145 -0.53 5.68 -8.96
N GLN A 146 -0.42 6.95 -8.58
CA GLN A 146 0.31 7.92 -9.40
C GLN A 146 1.73 7.40 -9.67
N LYS A 147 2.23 7.58 -10.89
CA LYS A 147 3.51 7.03 -11.36
C LYS A 147 4.68 7.40 -10.44
N GLU A 148 4.75 8.64 -9.98
CA GLU A 148 5.79 9.07 -9.04
C GLU A 148 5.74 8.30 -7.72
N LEU A 149 4.55 8.09 -7.15
CA LEU A 149 4.40 7.33 -5.91
C LEU A 149 4.77 5.85 -6.12
N ALA A 150 4.36 5.24 -7.23
CA ALA A 150 4.74 3.87 -7.56
C ALA A 150 6.27 3.71 -7.68
N GLN A 151 6.94 4.67 -8.33
CA GLN A 151 8.42 4.72 -8.43
C GLN A 151 9.07 4.85 -7.05
N ARG A 152 8.52 5.69 -6.17
CA ARG A 152 9.01 5.82 -4.79
C ARG A 152 8.84 4.54 -3.99
N ILE A 153 7.69 3.86 -4.11
CA ILE A 153 7.42 2.59 -3.42
C ILE A 153 8.40 1.51 -3.89
N ALA A 154 8.72 1.46 -5.18
CA ALA A 154 9.64 0.48 -5.77
C ALA A 154 11.13 0.86 -5.65
N ALA A 155 11.46 2.04 -5.13
CA ALA A 155 12.84 2.52 -5.04
C ALA A 155 13.75 1.59 -4.23
N GLN A 156 15.04 1.58 -4.56
CA GLN A 156 16.08 0.90 -3.81
C GLN A 156 16.76 1.87 -2.81
N PRO A 157 17.38 1.35 -1.73
CA PRO A 157 18.21 2.16 -0.85
C PRO A 157 19.28 2.95 -1.63
N GLY A 158 19.61 4.14 -1.15
CA GLY A 158 20.64 5.02 -1.75
C GLY A 158 20.09 6.11 -2.67
N GLY A 159 18.80 6.02 -3.06
CA GLY A 159 18.18 6.99 -3.98
C GLY A 159 17.30 8.03 -3.31
N ARG A 160 17.15 9.21 -3.95
CA ARG A 160 16.26 10.28 -3.48
C ARG A 160 14.80 9.86 -3.31
N GLN A 161 14.36 8.85 -4.05
CA GLN A 161 12.99 8.35 -4.01
C GLN A 161 12.75 7.39 -2.84
N TYR A 162 13.80 6.82 -2.26
CA TYR A 162 13.67 5.94 -1.10
C TYR A 162 13.18 6.73 0.13
N GLY A 163 12.11 6.27 0.74
CA GLY A 163 11.47 6.97 1.85
C GLY A 163 10.91 6.01 2.89
N ARG A 164 10.27 6.56 3.93
CA ARG A 164 9.74 5.80 5.06
C ARG A 164 8.89 4.60 4.64
N ILE A 165 7.87 4.82 3.79
CA ILE A 165 6.98 3.74 3.33
C ILE A 165 7.74 2.70 2.52
N THR A 166 8.69 3.15 1.70
CA THR A 166 9.55 2.26 0.92
C THR A 166 10.38 1.35 1.83
N ALA A 167 11.00 1.91 2.88
CA ALA A 167 11.78 1.15 3.85
C ALA A 167 10.90 0.11 4.58
N MET A 168 9.71 0.50 5.04
CA MET A 168 8.75 -0.40 5.67
C MET A 168 8.32 -1.53 4.73
N LEU A 169 7.98 -1.22 3.47
CA LEU A 169 7.60 -2.24 2.49
C LEU A 169 8.75 -3.17 2.15
N ARG A 170 9.95 -2.64 1.91
CA ARG A 170 11.14 -3.44 1.62
C ARG A 170 11.52 -4.39 2.74
N TYR A 171 11.21 -4.03 3.98
CA TYR A 171 11.38 -4.92 5.12
C TYR A 171 10.46 -6.15 5.05
N CYS A 172 9.20 -5.97 4.62
CA CYS A 172 8.19 -7.03 4.72
C CYS A 172 7.59 -7.48 3.37
N ALA A 173 8.09 -6.99 2.23
CA ALA A 173 7.52 -7.32 0.93
C ALA A 173 8.53 -7.23 -0.21
N ASP A 174 8.25 -7.97 -1.28
CA ASP A 174 8.84 -7.81 -2.59
C ASP A 174 7.92 -6.99 -3.48
N ILE A 175 8.50 -6.09 -4.27
CA ILE A 175 7.76 -5.12 -5.08
C ILE A 175 8.15 -5.28 -6.54
N ARG A 176 7.15 -5.40 -7.42
CA ARG A 176 7.33 -5.54 -8.86
C ARG A 176 6.41 -4.57 -9.62
N PHE A 177 6.94 -3.84 -10.60
CA PHE A 177 6.14 -3.09 -11.55
C PHE A 177 5.39 -4.05 -12.49
N LEU A 178 4.10 -3.78 -12.70
CA LEU A 178 3.27 -4.56 -13.62
C LEU A 178 2.97 -3.79 -14.90
N ALA A 179 2.56 -2.51 -14.81
CA ALA A 179 2.16 -1.73 -15.98
C ALA A 179 2.27 -0.22 -15.71
N ASP A 180 2.60 0.54 -16.75
CA ASP A 180 2.34 1.98 -16.84
C ASP A 180 0.95 2.21 -17.43
N ILE A 181 0.19 3.14 -16.86
CA ILE A 181 -1.20 3.45 -17.24
C ILE A 181 -1.31 4.94 -17.54
N ARG A 182 -1.63 5.28 -18.79
CA ARG A 182 -1.75 6.67 -19.21
C ARG A 182 -2.95 7.35 -18.58
N ALA A 183 -2.83 8.63 -18.26
CA ALA A 183 -3.92 9.45 -17.74
C ALA A 183 -5.15 9.47 -18.66
N SER A 184 -4.95 9.36 -19.97
CA SER A 184 -6.02 9.39 -20.99
C SER A 184 -7.01 8.23 -20.93
N VAL A 185 -6.66 7.12 -20.23
CA VAL A 185 -7.58 5.97 -20.07
C VAL A 185 -8.48 6.09 -18.85
N PHE A 186 -8.56 7.28 -18.23
CA PHE A 186 -9.43 7.57 -17.10
C PHE A 186 -10.46 8.65 -17.40
N TYR A 187 -11.57 8.63 -16.68
CA TYR A 187 -12.58 9.68 -16.68
C TYR A 187 -12.96 10.08 -15.24
N PRO A 188 -12.81 11.35 -14.87
CA PRO A 188 -12.01 12.36 -15.57
C PRO A 188 -10.52 11.94 -15.60
N PRO A 189 -9.74 12.44 -16.58
CA PRO A 189 -8.32 12.12 -16.61
C PRO A 189 -7.59 12.79 -15.43
N PRO A 190 -6.72 12.05 -14.70
CA PRO A 190 -5.84 12.63 -13.70
C PRO A 190 -4.77 13.52 -14.35
N GLN A 191 -4.09 14.35 -13.55
CA GLN A 191 -3.04 15.26 -14.05
C GLN A 191 -1.74 14.54 -14.45
N VAL A 192 -1.53 13.32 -13.96
CA VAL A 192 -0.31 12.53 -14.16
C VAL A 192 -0.67 11.08 -14.49
N ASP A 193 0.23 10.39 -15.17
CA ASP A 193 0.10 8.96 -15.41
C ASP A 193 0.11 8.16 -14.11
N SER A 194 -0.41 6.95 -14.19
CA SER A 194 -0.43 5.98 -13.11
C SER A 194 0.49 4.80 -13.42
N ALA A 195 0.80 4.01 -12.41
CA ALA A 195 1.46 2.73 -12.58
C ALA A 195 0.85 1.70 -11.62
N VAL A 196 0.84 0.45 -12.06
CA VAL A 196 0.40 -0.69 -11.28
C VAL A 196 1.61 -1.43 -10.74
N ILE A 197 1.62 -1.69 -9.44
CA ILE A 197 2.65 -2.50 -8.79
C ILE A 197 2.02 -3.71 -8.10
N ALA A 198 2.77 -4.80 -8.05
CA ALA A 198 2.50 -5.95 -7.20
C ALA A 198 3.39 -5.86 -5.96
N ILE A 199 2.79 -6.04 -4.80
CA ILE A 199 3.43 -6.12 -3.49
C ILE A 199 3.14 -7.52 -2.97
N THR A 200 4.16 -8.37 -2.83
CA THR A 200 4.03 -9.71 -2.27
C THR A 200 4.62 -9.71 -0.88
N PHE A 201 3.79 -9.93 0.13
CA PHE A 201 4.25 -9.94 1.52
C PHE A 201 5.05 -11.22 1.81
N LYS A 202 6.08 -11.09 2.62
CA LYS A 202 7.01 -12.15 2.98
C LYS A 202 7.20 -12.25 4.49
N PRO A 203 7.60 -13.42 4.99
CA PRO A 203 7.96 -13.56 6.40
C PRO A 203 9.11 -12.62 6.77
N THR A 204 9.04 -12.02 7.95
CA THR A 204 10.09 -11.12 8.49
C THR A 204 11.04 -11.83 9.44
N SER A 205 10.80 -13.11 9.73
CA SER A 205 11.65 -13.97 10.55
C SER A 205 13.11 -14.11 10.06
N ILE A 206 13.35 -13.82 8.78
CA ILE A 206 14.70 -13.79 8.18
C ILE A 206 15.65 -12.80 8.84
N TYR A 207 15.13 -11.79 9.55
CA TYR A 207 15.94 -10.78 10.23
C TYR A 207 16.30 -11.15 11.69
N GLY A 208 15.86 -12.32 12.17
CA GLY A 208 16.04 -12.71 13.56
C GLY A 208 15.09 -12.00 14.54
N PRO A 209 15.28 -12.22 15.84
CA PRO A 209 14.44 -11.60 16.88
C PRO A 209 14.62 -10.08 16.93
N HIS A 210 13.51 -9.34 16.84
CA HIS A 210 13.46 -7.87 16.97
C HIS A 210 12.04 -7.41 17.30
N ASN A 211 11.89 -6.14 17.71
CA ASN A 211 10.59 -5.55 18.00
C ASN A 211 10.12 -4.72 16.80
N GLU A 212 9.17 -5.26 16.05
CA GLU A 212 8.67 -4.62 14.82
C GLU A 212 7.98 -3.27 15.08
N THR A 213 7.25 -3.14 16.19
CA THR A 213 6.63 -1.85 16.54
C THR A 213 7.71 -0.79 16.76
N MET A 214 8.77 -1.15 17.46
CA MET A 214 9.92 -0.25 17.65
C MET A 214 10.67 0.00 16.35
N LEU A 215 10.86 -1.02 15.49
CA LEU A 215 11.46 -0.87 14.18
C LEU A 215 10.74 0.19 13.33
N PHE A 216 9.40 0.17 13.27
CA PHE A 216 8.64 1.16 12.53
C PHE A 216 8.72 2.56 13.13
N ARG A 217 8.88 2.68 14.46
CA ARG A 217 9.20 3.95 15.13
C ARG A 217 10.59 4.45 14.76
N VAL A 218 11.60 3.58 14.75
CA VAL A 218 12.97 3.90 14.32
C VAL A 218 12.99 4.37 12.86
N ILE A 219 12.33 3.66 11.96
CA ILE A 219 12.21 4.08 10.56
C ILE A 219 11.51 5.45 10.46
N LYS A 220 10.39 5.67 11.19
CA LYS A 220 9.71 6.97 11.23
C LYS A 220 10.65 8.08 11.70
N ALA A 221 11.41 7.84 12.77
CA ALA A 221 12.36 8.79 13.35
C ALA A 221 13.48 9.13 12.36
N ALA A 222 14.11 8.12 11.78
CA ALA A 222 15.20 8.29 10.82
C ALA A 222 14.80 9.13 9.59
N PHE A 223 13.57 8.95 9.08
CA PHE A 223 13.03 9.73 7.96
C PHE A 223 12.34 11.04 8.36
N GLY A 224 12.24 11.35 9.63
CA GLY A 224 11.57 12.56 10.13
C GLY A 224 12.20 13.86 9.61
N ASN A 225 13.50 13.87 9.37
CA ASN A 225 14.26 14.98 8.86
C ASN A 225 15.25 14.56 7.77
N ARG A 226 14.81 14.50 6.50
CA ARG A 226 15.61 14.01 5.36
C ARG A 226 16.97 14.66 5.17
N ARG A 227 17.14 15.93 5.57
CA ARG A 227 18.42 16.67 5.44
C ARG A 227 19.41 16.39 6.59
N LYS A 228 18.97 15.79 7.70
CA LYS A 228 19.82 15.47 8.84
C LYS A 228 20.50 14.10 8.67
N THR A 229 21.64 13.95 9.32
CA THR A 229 22.29 12.65 9.51
C THR A 229 21.46 11.76 10.44
N LEU A 230 21.70 10.44 10.41
CA LEU A 230 20.98 9.48 11.26
C LEU A 230 21.06 9.86 12.74
N LYS A 231 22.26 10.15 13.27
CA LYS A 231 22.43 10.60 14.64
C LYS A 231 21.49 11.75 15.01
N ASN A 232 21.48 12.79 14.18
CA ASN A 232 20.69 13.99 14.45
C ASN A 232 19.17 13.79 14.18
N ALA A 233 18.81 12.87 13.29
CA ALA A 233 17.40 12.55 13.02
C ALA A 233 16.79 11.75 14.18
N LEU A 234 17.51 10.75 14.69
CA LEU A 234 17.07 9.91 15.81
C LEU A 234 16.96 10.71 17.12
N ALA A 235 17.96 11.55 17.45
CA ALA A 235 17.94 12.35 18.65
C ALA A 235 16.87 13.47 18.64
N ALA A 236 16.43 13.92 17.47
CA ALA A 236 15.39 14.94 17.34
C ALA A 236 13.97 14.37 17.24
N ALA A 237 13.81 13.05 17.29
CA ALA A 237 12.54 12.37 17.10
C ALA A 237 11.83 12.02 18.42
N GLU A 238 10.58 11.59 18.31
CA GLU A 238 9.71 11.12 19.42
C GLU A 238 10.17 9.78 20.04
N LEU A 239 11.47 9.44 19.92
CA LEU A 239 12.06 8.24 20.54
C LEU A 239 12.52 8.51 21.98
N HIS A 240 12.56 9.79 22.41
CA HIS A 240 13.03 10.23 23.72
C HIS A 240 14.45 9.80 24.04
N ILE A 241 15.33 9.79 23.03
CA ILE A 241 16.76 9.48 23.17
C ILE A 241 17.61 10.72 22.92
N ASP A 242 18.73 10.83 23.60
CA ASP A 242 19.72 11.88 23.36
C ASP A 242 20.70 11.51 22.23
N SER A 243 21.54 12.46 21.84
CA SER A 243 22.55 12.27 20.80
C SER A 243 23.62 11.21 21.17
N GLN A 244 23.83 10.94 22.46
CA GLN A 244 24.81 9.98 22.92
C GLN A 244 24.27 8.55 22.75
N ILE A 245 23.03 8.30 23.14
CA ILE A 245 22.34 7.02 22.92
C ILE A 245 22.26 6.73 21.42
N ALA A 246 21.86 7.74 20.60
CA ALA A 246 21.80 7.58 19.17
C ALA A 246 23.16 7.21 18.55
N LEU A 247 24.25 7.84 19.03
CA LEU A 247 25.61 7.52 18.56
C LEU A 247 26.04 6.12 18.99
N GLN A 248 25.81 5.75 20.23
CA GLN A 248 26.14 4.44 20.78
C GLN A 248 25.43 3.32 20.02
N ALA A 249 24.11 3.46 19.79
CA ALA A 249 23.33 2.48 19.07
C ALA A 249 23.76 2.34 17.61
N LEU A 250 24.03 3.46 16.92
CA LEU A 250 24.52 3.43 15.54
C LEU A 250 25.88 2.72 15.45
N SER A 251 26.78 3.00 16.38
CA SER A 251 28.09 2.34 16.44
C SER A 251 27.97 0.84 16.70
N ALA A 252 27.12 0.43 17.66
CA ALA A 252 26.85 -0.97 17.96
C ALA A 252 26.22 -1.73 16.78
N ALA A 253 25.36 -1.05 16.01
CA ALA A 253 24.79 -1.60 14.78
C ALA A 253 25.75 -1.59 13.57
N GLY A 254 26.99 -1.08 13.72
CA GLY A 254 27.97 -0.95 12.63
C GLY A 254 27.57 0.09 11.56
N ILE A 255 26.77 1.10 11.92
CA ILE A 255 26.25 2.13 11.01
C ILE A 255 26.98 3.44 11.23
N ASP A 256 27.56 4.02 10.18
CA ASP A 256 28.16 5.35 10.23
C ASP A 256 27.11 6.41 10.61
N PRO A 257 27.27 7.13 11.74
CA PRO A 257 26.31 8.13 12.23
C PRO A 257 26.08 9.33 11.29
N THR A 258 26.98 9.55 10.35
CA THR A 258 26.90 10.63 9.35
C THR A 258 26.03 10.28 8.14
N ARG A 259 25.71 9.00 7.94
CA ARG A 259 24.81 8.53 6.90
C ARG A 259 23.40 9.10 7.07
N ARG A 260 22.61 9.03 6.02
CA ARG A 260 21.19 9.42 6.02
C ARG A 260 20.29 8.20 5.90
N ALA A 261 19.06 8.31 6.37
CA ALA A 261 18.08 7.21 6.37
C ALA A 261 17.86 6.57 5.00
N GLU A 262 17.89 7.37 3.92
CA GLU A 262 17.71 6.86 2.57
C GLU A 262 18.80 5.89 2.09
N THR A 263 19.94 5.82 2.78
CA THR A 263 21.03 4.90 2.42
C THR A 263 20.96 3.55 3.11
N LEU A 264 20.08 3.37 4.11
CA LEU A 264 20.01 2.15 4.89
C LEU A 264 19.16 1.07 4.20
N HIS A 265 19.69 -0.15 4.23
CA HIS A 265 18.93 -1.36 3.89
C HIS A 265 17.99 -1.77 5.03
N PRO A 266 16.92 -2.56 4.77
CA PRO A 266 16.02 -3.04 5.82
C PRO A 266 16.73 -3.77 6.97
N SER A 267 17.75 -4.59 6.67
CA SER A 267 18.56 -5.29 7.68
C SER A 267 19.32 -4.34 8.60
N GLU A 268 19.79 -3.20 8.10
CA GLU A 268 20.49 -2.19 8.91
C GLU A 268 19.49 -1.47 9.84
N PHE A 269 18.24 -1.24 9.40
CA PHE A 269 17.21 -0.71 10.29
C PHE A 269 16.86 -1.68 11.42
N VAL A 270 16.84 -2.99 11.15
CA VAL A 270 16.62 -4.03 12.19
C VAL A 270 17.78 -4.05 13.18
N ALA A 271 19.02 -4.06 12.69
CA ALA A 271 20.20 -4.00 13.57
C ALA A 271 20.19 -2.74 14.46
N LEU A 272 19.81 -1.60 13.87
CA LEU A 272 19.67 -0.33 14.60
C LEU A 272 18.56 -0.39 15.66
N GLU A 273 17.42 -1.03 15.36
CA GLU A 273 16.33 -1.23 16.34
C GLU A 273 16.83 -2.03 17.56
N VAL A 274 17.49 -3.16 17.31
CA VAL A 274 18.01 -4.03 18.38
C VAL A 274 18.99 -3.25 19.26
N SER A 275 19.97 -2.58 18.65
CA SER A 275 20.98 -1.79 19.38
C SER A 275 20.38 -0.60 20.14
N LEU A 276 19.34 0.05 19.58
CA LEU A 276 18.64 1.14 20.29
C LEU A 276 17.89 0.62 21.52
N ARG A 277 17.20 -0.49 21.41
CA ARG A 277 16.47 -1.10 22.51
C ARG A 277 17.42 -1.49 23.65
N GLU A 278 18.53 -2.15 23.33
CA GLU A 278 19.56 -2.52 24.32
C GLU A 278 20.16 -1.28 25.01
N ALA A 279 20.45 -0.22 24.25
CA ALA A 279 21.00 1.03 24.81
C ALA A 279 20.00 1.78 25.71
N MET A 280 18.69 1.65 25.44
CA MET A 280 17.63 2.25 26.27
C MET A 280 17.42 1.44 27.57
N GLU A 281 17.36 0.11 27.50
CA GLU A 281 17.20 -0.77 28.64
C GLU A 281 18.40 -0.66 29.62
N GLY A 282 19.63 -0.54 29.10
CA GLY A 282 20.83 -0.35 29.90
C GLY A 282 20.88 0.97 30.70
N LYS A 283 20.02 1.94 30.34
CA LYS A 283 19.92 3.24 31.05
C LYS A 283 18.86 3.24 32.16
N GLU A 284 17.84 2.38 32.06
CA GLU A 284 16.80 2.23 33.08
C GLU A 284 17.26 1.38 34.29
N GLY A 285 18.40 0.69 34.15
CA GLY A 285 19.02 -0.16 35.20
C GLY A 285 20.14 0.52 36.00
N LEU A 286 20.42 1.80 35.77
CA LEU A 286 21.38 2.64 36.51
C LEU A 286 20.64 3.75 37.28
#